data_a64e6229ce007852e69a82554d89151e
#
_entry.id   a64e6229ce007852e69a82554d89151e
#
_cell.length_a   1.000
_cell.length_b   1.000
_cell.length_c   1.000
_cell.angle_alpha   90.00
_cell.angle_beta   90.00
_cell.angle_gamma   90.00
#
_symmetry.space_group_name_H-M   'P 1'
#
loop_
_entity.id
_entity.type
_entity.pdbx_description
1 polymer ?
#
loop_
_entity_poly.entity_id
_entity_poly.type
_entity_poly.pdbx_seq_one_letter_code
_entity_poly.pdbx_strand_id
1 'polypeptide(L)'
;VAGPPASGSRPPEAATVPRHAGAGSEATADVLVLGGGIIGLVTAWRAVGRGLSVVVADPEPGGGAARVAAGMLAAVTELHHGEEALLALNLRSANGWESFAAELEEAAGTGLGYRRCGTLAVALDADDRTQLRELHALHRRHGLESRWLTGRECRRLEPMLAPGVRGGLRVDGDHQVDPRRLGTALVTACERAGVDFRRAAVARLTERAGRAVGAELADGTRVSAGTTVLACGSRSSTLEGLPPHARPPVRPVKGQVLRLRVPPAFAPFLSRTVRAVVRASEVYLVPRENGELVIGATSEERGWDTTVTAGGVYELLRDAHELVPGLTELPLVETCAGLRPGTPDNAPLLGPGPLPGLQVATGHHRNGVLLTPATGEALAHSLSTGVLPDWAAPFSALRNIEQAIRDSDLG
;
A
#
# COMPACT_ATOMS: atom_id res chain seq x y z
N VAL A 1 68.27 -35.07 -15.17
CA VAL A 1 67.15 -36.03 -15.06
C VAL A 1 65.97 -35.29 -14.38
N ALA A 2 65.03 -34.93 -15.19
CA ALA A 2 63.86 -34.19 -14.75
C ALA A 2 62.65 -35.17 -14.59
N GLY A 3 61.97 -35.10 -13.45
CA GLY A 3 60.75 -35.82 -13.18
C GLY A 3 59.51 -35.02 -13.67
N PRO A 4 58.36 -35.68 -14.00
CA PRO A 4 57.20 -35.06 -14.65
C PRO A 4 56.30 -34.32 -13.63
N PRO A 5 55.51 -33.34 -14.08
CA PRO A 5 54.65 -32.52 -13.21
C PRO A 5 53.35 -33.23 -12.87
N ALA A 6 52.80 -32.88 -11.67
CA ALA A 6 51.59 -33.41 -11.08
C ALA A 6 50.33 -32.93 -11.82
N SER A 7 49.37 -33.83 -11.90
CA SER A 7 48.04 -33.67 -12.51
C SER A 7 47.18 -32.68 -11.73
N GLY A 8 46.71 -31.61 -12.43
CA GLY A 8 45.73 -30.67 -11.94
C GLY A 8 44.33 -31.28 -11.94
N SER A 9 43.67 -31.25 -10.79
CA SER A 9 42.26 -31.59 -10.63
C SER A 9 41.37 -30.48 -11.21
N ARG A 10 40.50 -30.84 -12.13
CA ARG A 10 39.40 -29.98 -12.65
C ARG A 10 38.39 -29.68 -11.53
N PRO A 11 37.85 -28.45 -11.47
CA PRO A 11 36.72 -28.16 -10.61
C PRO A 11 35.45 -28.85 -11.15
N PRO A 12 34.46 -29.17 -10.29
CA PRO A 12 33.23 -29.85 -10.70
C PRO A 12 32.40 -28.95 -11.59
N GLU A 13 31.91 -29.51 -12.67
CA GLU A 13 30.97 -28.92 -13.64
C GLU A 13 29.67 -28.56 -12.93
N ALA A 14 29.26 -27.30 -13.05
CA ALA A 14 27.98 -26.83 -12.57
C ALA A 14 26.83 -27.57 -13.31
N ALA A 15 26.00 -28.25 -12.55
CA ALA A 15 24.83 -28.94 -13.07
C ALA A 15 23.89 -27.93 -13.75
N THR A 16 23.74 -28.04 -15.05
CA THR A 16 22.77 -27.29 -15.86
C THR A 16 21.37 -27.82 -15.54
N VAL A 17 20.57 -26.99 -14.88
CA VAL A 17 19.13 -27.25 -14.69
C VAL A 17 18.44 -27.13 -16.06
N PRO A 18 17.73 -28.15 -16.54
CA PRO A 18 17.04 -28.06 -17.82
C PRO A 18 15.87 -27.09 -17.75
N ARG A 19 15.90 -26.05 -18.60
CA ARG A 19 14.74 -25.19 -18.89
C ARG A 19 13.76 -26.01 -19.73
N HIS A 20 12.69 -26.49 -19.10
CA HIS A 20 11.54 -27.03 -19.83
C HIS A 20 10.58 -25.88 -20.16
N ALA A 21 10.64 -25.37 -21.38
CA ALA A 21 9.54 -24.68 -22.03
C ALA A 21 8.67 -25.73 -22.69
N GLY A 22 7.56 -26.10 -22.05
CA GLY A 22 6.53 -26.99 -22.60
C GLY A 22 5.16 -26.43 -22.23
N ALA A 23 4.33 -26.14 -23.23
CA ALA A 23 2.93 -25.79 -23.04
C ALA A 23 2.24 -26.93 -22.26
N GLY A 24 1.69 -26.59 -21.05
CA GLY A 24 0.88 -27.50 -20.26
C GLY A 24 1.53 -28.02 -18.96
N SER A 25 2.66 -27.51 -18.47
CA SER A 25 3.20 -27.94 -17.18
C SER A 25 2.44 -27.30 -16.03
N GLU A 26 1.80 -28.11 -15.19
CA GLU A 26 1.23 -27.71 -13.92
C GLU A 26 2.39 -27.28 -12.97
N ALA A 27 2.53 -25.96 -12.74
CA ALA A 27 3.49 -25.47 -11.77
C ALA A 27 2.97 -25.71 -10.37
N THR A 28 3.80 -26.27 -9.48
CA THR A 28 3.44 -26.53 -8.08
C THR A 28 4.28 -25.65 -7.16
N ALA A 29 3.66 -24.98 -6.20
CA ALA A 29 4.34 -24.15 -5.20
C ALA A 29 3.71 -24.37 -3.80
N ASP A 30 4.42 -23.97 -2.74
CA ASP A 30 3.81 -23.92 -1.41
C ASP A 30 2.75 -22.83 -1.36
N VAL A 31 3.02 -21.67 -1.98
CA VAL A 31 2.15 -20.49 -1.97
C VAL A 31 1.98 -19.94 -3.38
N LEU A 32 0.72 -19.72 -3.78
CA LEU A 32 0.35 -18.93 -4.95
C LEU A 32 -0.27 -17.61 -4.49
N VAL A 33 0.32 -16.48 -4.87
CA VAL A 33 -0.21 -15.14 -4.61
C VAL A 33 -0.94 -14.63 -5.84
N LEU A 34 -2.23 -14.38 -5.72
CA LEU A 34 -3.08 -13.80 -6.74
C LEU A 34 -3.08 -12.27 -6.59
N GLY A 35 -2.39 -11.58 -7.49
CA GLY A 35 -2.20 -10.13 -7.47
C GLY A 35 -0.80 -9.71 -7.00
N GLY A 36 -0.08 -9.04 -7.88
CA GLY A 36 1.27 -8.49 -7.70
C GLY A 36 1.30 -7.01 -7.32
N GLY A 37 0.25 -6.50 -6.63
CA GLY A 37 0.32 -5.20 -5.96
C GLY A 37 1.25 -5.26 -4.75
N ILE A 38 1.53 -4.11 -4.10
CA ILE A 38 2.49 -4.04 -2.97
C ILE A 38 2.16 -5.02 -1.84
N ILE A 39 0.89 -5.30 -1.59
CA ILE A 39 0.43 -6.24 -0.55
C ILE A 39 0.75 -7.69 -0.94
N GLY A 40 0.45 -8.08 -2.17
CA GLY A 40 0.82 -9.42 -2.66
C GLY A 40 2.33 -9.62 -2.72
N LEU A 41 3.07 -8.61 -3.21
CA LEU A 41 4.53 -8.65 -3.31
C LEU A 41 5.21 -8.73 -1.94
N VAL A 42 4.80 -7.92 -0.96
CA VAL A 42 5.39 -8.02 0.39
C VAL A 42 5.06 -9.35 1.04
N THR A 43 3.87 -9.91 0.81
CA THR A 43 3.50 -11.24 1.28
C THR A 43 4.40 -12.31 0.65
N ALA A 44 4.60 -12.25 -0.67
CA ALA A 44 5.48 -13.16 -1.40
C ALA A 44 6.94 -13.07 -0.90
N TRP A 45 7.47 -11.87 -0.79
CA TRP A 45 8.84 -11.64 -0.32
C TRP A 45 9.07 -12.19 1.08
N ARG A 46 8.17 -11.90 2.02
CA ARG A 46 8.24 -12.41 3.40
C ARG A 46 8.03 -13.92 3.48
N ALA A 47 7.21 -14.51 2.61
CA ALA A 47 6.99 -15.96 2.56
C ALA A 47 8.24 -16.71 2.08
N VAL A 48 8.93 -16.21 1.03
CA VAL A 48 10.22 -16.77 0.59
C VAL A 48 11.27 -16.67 1.67
N GLY A 49 11.34 -15.54 2.42
CA GLY A 49 12.22 -15.37 3.56
C GLY A 49 11.98 -16.39 4.70
N ARG A 50 10.87 -17.13 4.67
CA ARG A 50 10.54 -18.26 5.56
C ARG A 50 10.75 -19.64 4.91
N GLY A 51 11.35 -19.68 3.75
CA GLY A 51 11.71 -20.93 3.05
C GLY A 51 10.57 -21.54 2.21
N LEU A 52 9.46 -20.79 1.98
CA LEU A 52 8.36 -21.26 1.15
C LEU A 52 8.66 -20.98 -0.33
N SER A 53 8.32 -21.89 -1.21
CA SER A 53 8.30 -21.67 -2.65
C SER A 53 7.07 -20.85 -3.03
N VAL A 54 7.25 -19.75 -3.79
CA VAL A 54 6.19 -18.78 -4.07
C VAL A 54 6.07 -18.49 -5.55
N VAL A 55 4.84 -18.55 -6.06
CA VAL A 55 4.45 -18.04 -7.37
C VAL A 55 3.58 -16.81 -7.17
N VAL A 56 3.84 -15.72 -7.91
CA VAL A 56 2.98 -14.54 -8.00
C VAL A 56 2.36 -14.46 -9.39
N ALA A 57 1.03 -14.41 -9.45
CA ALA A 57 0.28 -14.25 -10.69
C ALA A 57 -0.31 -12.83 -10.79
N ASP A 58 0.20 -12.04 -11.74
CA ASP A 58 -0.24 -10.67 -12.02
C ASP A 58 0.24 -10.23 -13.40
N PRO A 59 -0.57 -9.57 -14.23
CA PRO A 59 -0.12 -9.10 -15.54
C PRO A 59 0.94 -7.99 -15.46
N GLU A 60 0.91 -7.17 -14.39
CA GLU A 60 1.82 -6.03 -14.19
C GLU A 60 2.25 -5.95 -12.71
N PRO A 61 3.16 -6.84 -12.24
CA PRO A 61 3.66 -6.79 -10.87
C PRO A 61 4.27 -5.41 -10.53
N GLY A 62 3.97 -4.90 -9.33
CA GLY A 62 4.33 -3.55 -8.90
C GLY A 62 3.32 -2.47 -9.32
N GLY A 63 2.29 -2.85 -10.06
CA GLY A 63 1.19 -1.99 -10.48
C GLY A 63 0.12 -1.78 -9.39
N GLY A 64 -1.13 -1.67 -9.83
CA GLY A 64 -2.31 -1.57 -8.96
C GLY A 64 -2.49 -0.20 -8.29
N ALA A 65 -3.32 -0.16 -7.23
CA ALA A 65 -3.73 1.08 -6.58
C ALA A 65 -2.55 1.88 -5.99
N ALA A 66 -1.50 1.21 -5.53
CA ALA A 66 -0.34 1.86 -4.94
C ALA A 66 0.41 2.76 -5.93
N ARG A 67 0.42 2.44 -7.23
CA ARG A 67 1.08 3.24 -8.28
C ARG A 67 0.49 4.65 -8.41
N VAL A 68 -0.78 4.82 -8.04
CA VAL A 68 -1.49 6.10 -8.04
C VAL A 68 -1.36 6.81 -6.68
N ALA A 69 -1.17 6.07 -5.60
CA ALA A 69 -1.14 6.61 -4.24
C ALA A 69 -0.04 7.66 -4.03
N ALA A 70 -0.30 8.59 -3.11
CA ALA A 70 0.69 9.60 -2.71
C ALA A 70 1.74 9.06 -1.73
N GLY A 71 1.53 7.92 -1.11
CA GLY A 71 2.52 7.28 -0.24
C GLY A 71 2.72 7.94 1.12
N MET A 72 1.71 8.58 1.64
CA MET A 72 1.71 9.03 3.03
C MET A 72 1.75 7.84 3.99
N LEU A 73 2.55 7.96 5.05
CA LEU A 73 2.66 7.04 6.16
C LEU A 73 2.08 7.74 7.39
N ALA A 74 0.77 8.03 7.32
CA ALA A 74 0.08 8.99 8.18
C ALA A 74 -0.79 8.25 9.22
N ALA A 75 -0.15 7.54 10.15
CA ALA A 75 -0.86 6.80 11.19
C ALA A 75 -1.63 7.70 12.17
N VAL A 76 -1.16 8.94 12.37
CA VAL A 76 -1.72 9.89 13.34
C VAL A 76 -2.67 10.89 12.67
N THR A 77 -2.25 11.56 11.59
CA THR A 77 -3.10 12.57 10.93
C THR A 77 -4.25 12.01 10.13
N GLU A 78 -4.30 10.69 9.87
CA GLU A 78 -5.43 9.99 9.25
C GLU A 78 -6.28 9.19 10.26
N LEU A 79 -6.18 9.50 11.55
CA LEU A 79 -7.07 8.92 12.55
C LEU A 79 -8.47 9.52 12.40
N HIS A 80 -9.47 8.65 12.27
CA HIS A 80 -10.88 9.00 12.28
C HIS A 80 -11.59 8.38 13.50
N HIS A 81 -12.66 9.03 13.94
CA HIS A 81 -13.55 8.46 14.95
C HIS A 81 -14.11 7.11 14.48
N GLY A 82 -14.17 6.13 15.35
CA GLY A 82 -14.65 4.79 15.06
C GLY A 82 -13.62 3.86 14.38
N GLU A 83 -12.40 4.34 14.14
CA GLU A 83 -11.31 3.54 13.54
C GLU A 83 -10.18 3.23 14.55
N GLU A 84 -10.47 3.21 15.86
CA GLU A 84 -9.45 3.04 16.93
C GLU A 84 -8.73 1.71 16.84
N ALA A 85 -9.42 0.63 16.44
CA ALA A 85 -8.78 -0.67 16.22
C ALA A 85 -7.74 -0.58 15.08
N LEU A 86 -8.06 0.15 14.00
CA LEU A 86 -7.16 0.37 12.88
C LEU A 86 -5.94 1.23 13.29
N LEU A 87 -6.11 2.16 14.25
CA LEU A 87 -5.01 2.97 14.77
C LEU A 87 -3.87 2.11 15.32
N ALA A 88 -4.17 1.08 16.10
CA ALA A 88 -3.14 0.21 16.67
C ALA A 88 -2.31 -0.49 15.57
N LEU A 89 -2.97 -0.95 14.50
CA LEU A 89 -2.31 -1.55 13.35
C LEU A 89 -1.48 -0.52 12.56
N ASN A 90 -2.03 0.67 12.34
CA ASN A 90 -1.35 1.77 11.65
C ASN A 90 -0.08 2.20 12.38
N LEU A 91 -0.15 2.38 13.71
CA LEU A 91 1.01 2.74 14.55
C LEU A 91 2.08 1.63 14.54
N ARG A 92 1.66 0.35 14.68
CA ARG A 92 2.59 -0.77 14.58
C ARG A 92 3.33 -0.74 13.25
N SER A 93 2.61 -0.55 12.15
CA SER A 93 3.20 -0.51 10.83
C SER A 93 4.11 0.71 10.63
N ALA A 94 3.67 1.90 11.08
CA ALA A 94 4.47 3.12 11.03
C ALA A 94 5.81 2.97 11.77
N ASN A 95 5.79 2.40 12.98
CA ASN A 95 6.98 2.15 13.78
C ASN A 95 7.96 1.16 13.12
N GLY A 96 7.46 0.25 12.28
CA GLY A 96 8.28 -0.71 11.54
C GLY A 96 8.84 -0.18 10.21
N TRP A 97 8.40 0.99 9.74
CA TRP A 97 8.74 1.45 8.39
C TRP A 97 10.21 1.73 8.16
N GLU A 98 10.92 2.31 9.13
CA GLU A 98 12.35 2.64 8.98
C GLU A 98 13.19 1.37 8.76
N SER A 99 13.01 0.35 9.58
CA SER A 99 13.71 -0.92 9.45
C SER A 99 13.27 -1.68 8.18
N PHE A 100 11.99 -1.67 7.85
CA PHE A 100 11.48 -2.28 6.63
C PHE A 100 12.05 -1.62 5.37
N ALA A 101 12.13 -0.28 5.36
CA ALA A 101 12.70 0.45 4.23
C ALA A 101 14.18 0.09 4.03
N ALA A 102 14.98 0.09 5.10
CA ALA A 102 16.39 -0.25 5.04
C ALA A 102 16.59 -1.69 4.53
N GLU A 103 15.85 -2.66 5.04
CA GLU A 103 15.92 -4.07 4.63
C GLU A 103 15.55 -4.25 3.15
N LEU A 104 14.47 -3.57 2.70
CA LEU A 104 14.03 -3.68 1.32
C LEU A 104 14.97 -2.95 0.35
N GLU A 105 15.53 -1.81 0.73
CA GLU A 105 16.55 -1.09 -0.04
C GLU A 105 17.80 -1.93 -0.24
N GLU A 106 18.26 -2.64 0.79
CA GLU A 106 19.37 -3.59 0.70
C GLU A 106 19.01 -4.75 -0.24
N ALA A 107 17.87 -5.40 -0.04
CA ALA A 107 17.42 -6.53 -0.85
C ALA A 107 17.25 -6.16 -2.33
N ALA A 108 16.69 -4.98 -2.61
CA ALA A 108 16.43 -4.50 -3.96
C ALA A 108 17.63 -3.79 -4.59
N GLY A 109 18.58 -3.29 -3.79
CA GLY A 109 19.71 -2.48 -4.26
C GLY A 109 19.28 -1.12 -4.82
N THR A 110 18.15 -0.57 -4.37
CA THR A 110 17.62 0.72 -4.84
C THR A 110 16.82 1.42 -3.73
N GLY A 111 16.90 2.76 -3.69
CA GLY A 111 16.20 3.55 -2.68
C GLY A 111 14.69 3.63 -2.92
N LEU A 112 13.92 3.57 -1.83
CA LEU A 112 12.46 3.66 -1.84
C LEU A 112 11.94 5.10 -1.88
N GLY A 113 12.79 6.09 -1.64
CA GLY A 113 12.35 7.47 -1.40
C GLY A 113 11.58 7.59 -0.07
N TYR A 114 11.90 6.78 0.94
CA TYR A 114 11.41 6.93 2.30
C TYR A 114 11.96 8.20 2.92
N ARG A 115 11.07 9.07 3.44
CA ARG A 115 11.45 10.37 4.01
C ARG A 115 10.80 10.59 5.36
N ARG A 116 11.63 10.86 6.36
CA ARG A 116 11.22 11.26 7.72
C ARG A 116 10.97 12.76 7.75
N CYS A 117 9.93 13.22 7.05
CA CYS A 117 9.66 14.65 6.87
C CYS A 117 8.58 15.22 7.82
N GLY A 118 7.80 14.36 8.45
CA GLY A 118 6.63 14.77 9.20
C GLY A 118 5.48 15.26 8.31
N THR A 119 4.34 15.51 8.94
CA THR A 119 3.13 16.04 8.30
C THR A 119 2.66 17.30 9.02
N LEU A 120 2.13 18.24 8.26
CA LEU A 120 1.49 19.46 8.75
C LEU A 120 0.05 19.49 8.24
N ALA A 121 -0.92 19.28 9.13
CA ALA A 121 -2.34 19.48 8.84
C ALA A 121 -2.70 20.94 9.17
N VAL A 122 -3.28 21.68 8.21
CA VAL A 122 -3.57 23.12 8.36
C VAL A 122 -5.05 23.43 8.22
N ALA A 123 -5.48 24.53 8.83
CA ALA A 123 -6.83 25.08 8.77
C ALA A 123 -6.84 26.43 8.05
N LEU A 124 -7.76 26.63 7.13
CA LEU A 124 -7.94 27.89 6.39
C LEU A 124 -8.99 28.80 7.04
N ASP A 125 -10.04 28.21 7.59
CA ASP A 125 -11.12 28.96 8.22
C ASP A 125 -11.38 28.57 9.69
N ALA A 126 -12.50 29.02 10.26
CA ALA A 126 -12.82 28.77 11.66
C ALA A 126 -13.34 27.35 11.88
N ASP A 127 -14.05 26.78 10.89
CA ASP A 127 -14.64 25.45 10.97
C ASP A 127 -13.56 24.38 10.83
N ASP A 128 -12.66 24.53 9.85
CA ASP A 128 -11.46 23.70 9.69
C ASP A 128 -10.62 23.70 10.99
N ARG A 129 -10.46 24.89 11.60
CA ARG A 129 -9.72 25.03 12.85
C ARG A 129 -10.40 24.29 14.00
N THR A 130 -11.71 24.25 14.04
CA THR A 130 -12.49 23.50 15.04
C THR A 130 -12.28 22.00 14.84
N GLN A 131 -12.41 21.50 13.61
CA GLN A 131 -12.16 20.10 13.27
C GLN A 131 -10.74 19.65 13.64
N LEU A 132 -9.73 20.47 13.34
CA LEU A 132 -8.34 20.16 13.73
C LEU A 132 -8.14 20.17 15.25
N ARG A 133 -8.89 20.98 16.02
CA ARG A 133 -8.85 20.93 17.48
C ARG A 133 -9.48 19.66 18.04
N GLU A 134 -10.56 19.20 17.44
CA GLU A 134 -11.19 17.94 17.80
C GLU A 134 -10.24 16.75 17.50
N LEU A 135 -9.59 16.76 16.33
CA LEU A 135 -8.56 15.78 15.98
C LEU A 135 -7.40 15.84 16.98
N HIS A 136 -6.92 17.04 17.36
CA HIS A 136 -5.87 17.18 18.37
C HIS A 136 -6.30 16.64 19.75
N ALA A 137 -7.55 16.87 20.14
CA ALA A 137 -8.11 16.32 21.37
C ALA A 137 -8.20 14.77 21.31
N LEU A 138 -8.55 14.21 20.13
CA LEU A 138 -8.53 12.78 19.86
C LEU A 138 -7.10 12.22 19.99
N HIS A 139 -6.11 12.86 19.36
CA HIS A 139 -4.70 12.46 19.51
C HIS A 139 -4.28 12.40 20.99
N ARG A 140 -4.62 13.41 21.77
CA ARG A 140 -4.28 13.44 23.19
C ARG A 140 -4.95 12.31 23.98
N ARG A 141 -6.20 11.97 23.68
CA ARG A 141 -6.91 10.84 24.33
C ARG A 141 -6.21 9.50 24.08
N HIS A 142 -5.63 9.33 22.90
CA HIS A 142 -4.90 8.12 22.53
C HIS A 142 -3.38 8.19 22.80
N GLY A 143 -2.90 9.24 23.50
CA GLY A 143 -1.48 9.39 23.81
C GLY A 143 -0.58 9.63 22.58
N LEU A 144 -1.16 10.15 21.47
CA LEU A 144 -0.42 10.40 20.24
C LEU A 144 0.27 11.76 20.25
N GLU A 145 1.48 11.81 19.74
CA GLU A 145 2.25 13.05 19.67
C GLU A 145 1.79 13.93 18.50
N SER A 146 1.20 15.06 18.83
CA SER A 146 0.88 16.12 17.88
C SER A 146 0.99 17.48 18.54
N ARG A 147 1.47 18.48 17.80
CA ARG A 147 1.70 19.83 18.31
C ARG A 147 0.81 20.83 17.59
N TRP A 148 0.02 21.59 18.36
CA TRP A 148 -0.73 22.71 17.82
C TRP A 148 0.20 23.87 17.47
N LEU A 149 -0.01 24.47 16.28
CA LEU A 149 0.72 25.61 15.77
C LEU A 149 -0.23 26.74 15.39
N THR A 150 0.22 27.99 15.59
CA THR A 150 -0.43 29.16 15.02
C THR A 150 -0.20 29.23 13.51
N GLY A 151 -1.04 29.96 12.76
CA GLY A 151 -0.83 30.14 11.32
C GLY A 151 0.53 30.76 10.96
N ARG A 152 1.07 31.65 11.85
CA ARG A 152 2.42 32.20 11.68
C ARG A 152 3.51 31.12 11.81
N GLU A 153 3.37 30.21 12.77
CA GLU A 153 4.31 29.09 12.95
C GLU A 153 4.22 28.11 11.79
N CYS A 154 3.00 27.81 11.28
CA CYS A 154 2.81 26.97 10.09
C CYS A 154 3.57 27.57 8.88
N ARG A 155 3.38 28.87 8.60
CA ARG A 155 4.08 29.54 7.48
C ARG A 155 5.59 29.68 7.69
N ARG A 156 6.07 29.68 8.93
CA ARG A 156 7.53 29.63 9.17
C ARG A 156 8.11 28.26 8.81
N LEU A 157 7.34 27.19 9.05
CA LEU A 157 7.74 25.84 8.68
C LEU A 157 7.62 25.57 7.17
N GLU A 158 6.55 26.09 6.56
CA GLU A 158 6.26 25.96 5.13
C GLU A 158 5.92 27.34 4.55
N PRO A 159 6.92 28.08 4.06
CA PRO A 159 6.75 29.46 3.59
C PRO A 159 5.81 29.62 2.40
N MET A 160 5.58 28.54 1.63
CA MET A 160 4.68 28.55 0.47
C MET A 160 3.19 28.45 0.86
N LEU A 161 2.87 28.25 2.13
CA LEU A 161 1.49 28.22 2.60
C LEU A 161 0.81 29.59 2.43
N ALA A 162 -0.47 29.54 2.08
CA ALA A 162 -1.30 30.73 1.93
C ALA A 162 -1.30 31.63 3.18
N PRO A 163 -1.32 32.97 3.02
CA PRO A 163 -1.41 33.89 4.14
C PRO A 163 -2.63 33.66 5.04
N GLY A 164 -3.72 33.10 4.49
CA GLY A 164 -4.97 32.80 5.17
C GLY A 164 -4.92 31.64 6.17
N VAL A 165 -3.84 30.84 6.20
CA VAL A 165 -3.70 29.72 7.15
C VAL A 165 -3.80 30.22 8.60
N ARG A 166 -4.80 29.71 9.34
CA ARG A 166 -5.17 30.16 10.70
C ARG A 166 -4.54 29.35 11.82
N GLY A 167 -4.00 28.16 11.51
CA GLY A 167 -3.36 27.27 12.47
C GLY A 167 -3.17 25.88 11.87
N GLY A 168 -2.59 24.97 12.65
CA GLY A 168 -2.36 23.60 12.19
C GLY A 168 -1.89 22.66 13.28
N LEU A 169 -1.83 21.39 12.93
CA LEU A 169 -1.24 20.32 13.72
C LEU A 169 0.02 19.82 13.04
N ARG A 170 1.14 19.86 13.75
CA ARG A 170 2.38 19.22 13.33
C ARG A 170 2.45 17.81 13.94
N VAL A 171 2.70 16.82 13.12
CA VAL A 171 2.93 15.42 13.50
C VAL A 171 4.25 14.98 12.89
N ASP A 172 5.26 14.80 13.74
CA ASP A 172 6.62 14.49 13.29
C ASP A 172 6.79 13.00 12.93
N GLY A 173 5.91 12.12 13.44
CA GLY A 173 5.94 10.69 13.18
C GLY A 173 5.22 10.25 11.89
N ASP A 174 4.45 11.13 11.24
CA ASP A 174 3.80 10.83 9.97
C ASP A 174 4.73 11.16 8.81
N HIS A 175 5.19 10.14 8.12
CA HIS A 175 6.24 10.21 7.10
C HIS A 175 5.70 10.00 5.69
N GLN A 176 6.57 9.67 4.73
CA GLN A 176 6.20 9.31 3.37
C GLN A 176 7.21 8.35 2.72
N VAL A 177 6.73 7.63 1.71
CA VAL A 177 7.55 6.81 0.80
C VAL A 177 7.08 7.05 -0.63
N ASP A 178 7.92 6.80 -1.63
CA ASP A 178 7.47 6.78 -3.02
C ASP A 178 6.84 5.42 -3.35
N PRO A 179 5.50 5.31 -3.55
CA PRO A 179 4.86 4.03 -3.78
C PRO A 179 5.26 3.35 -5.10
N ARG A 180 5.70 4.13 -6.09
CA ARG A 180 6.19 3.59 -7.36
C ARG A 180 7.55 2.92 -7.18
N ARG A 181 8.46 3.57 -6.45
CA ARG A 181 9.74 2.98 -6.06
C ARG A 181 9.56 1.78 -5.16
N LEU A 182 8.64 1.85 -4.20
CA LEU A 182 8.28 0.72 -3.34
C LEU A 182 7.84 -0.51 -4.16
N GLY A 183 6.92 -0.31 -5.12
CA GLY A 183 6.47 -1.39 -6.00
C GLY A 183 7.61 -2.00 -6.81
N THR A 184 8.46 -1.18 -7.42
CA THR A 184 9.63 -1.64 -8.18
C THR A 184 10.62 -2.39 -7.29
N ALA A 185 10.92 -1.87 -6.10
CA ALA A 185 11.84 -2.51 -5.17
C ALA A 185 11.31 -3.87 -4.68
N LEU A 186 10.00 -3.97 -4.38
CA LEU A 186 9.40 -5.24 -4.00
C LEU A 186 9.47 -6.28 -5.12
N VAL A 187 9.22 -5.88 -6.38
CA VAL A 187 9.41 -6.79 -7.53
C VAL A 187 10.85 -7.28 -7.60
N THR A 188 11.83 -6.37 -7.55
CA THR A 188 13.25 -6.72 -7.62
C THR A 188 13.67 -7.62 -6.44
N ALA A 189 13.21 -7.32 -5.22
CA ALA A 189 13.51 -8.15 -4.05
C ALA A 189 12.90 -9.55 -4.17
N CYS A 190 11.66 -9.66 -4.67
CA CYS A 190 11.03 -10.95 -4.96
C CYS A 190 11.79 -11.74 -6.02
N GLU A 191 12.20 -11.11 -7.14
CA GLU A 191 12.97 -11.76 -8.22
C GLU A 191 14.31 -12.29 -7.69
N ARG A 192 15.03 -11.48 -6.92
CA ARG A 192 16.31 -11.88 -6.29
C ARG A 192 16.15 -12.99 -5.26
N ALA A 193 15.03 -13.02 -4.56
CA ALA A 193 14.69 -14.06 -3.59
C ALA A 193 14.18 -15.37 -4.25
N GLY A 194 13.98 -15.41 -5.58
CA GLY A 194 13.57 -16.60 -6.30
C GLY A 194 12.06 -16.79 -6.41
N VAL A 195 11.25 -15.73 -6.24
CA VAL A 195 9.82 -15.78 -6.55
C VAL A 195 9.60 -16.01 -8.04
N ASP A 196 8.76 -16.98 -8.40
CA ASP A 196 8.35 -17.21 -9.79
C ASP A 196 7.18 -16.28 -10.17
N PHE A 197 7.38 -15.46 -11.19
CA PHE A 197 6.37 -14.54 -11.68
C PHE A 197 5.64 -15.08 -12.91
N ARG A 198 4.31 -15.25 -12.80
CA ARG A 198 3.41 -15.48 -13.92
C ARG A 198 2.78 -14.16 -14.33
N ARG A 199 3.30 -13.56 -15.41
CA ARG A 199 2.86 -12.25 -15.92
C ARG A 199 1.58 -12.41 -16.75
N ALA A 200 0.53 -12.93 -16.10
CA ALA A 200 -0.79 -13.13 -16.68
C ALA A 200 -1.87 -12.78 -15.64
N ALA A 201 -3.01 -12.32 -16.12
CA ALA A 201 -4.16 -12.06 -15.24
C ALA A 201 -4.71 -13.37 -14.68
N VAL A 202 -5.17 -13.32 -13.43
CA VAL A 202 -5.88 -14.47 -12.84
C VAL A 202 -7.28 -14.52 -13.41
N ALA A 203 -7.63 -15.61 -14.09
CA ALA A 203 -8.97 -15.81 -14.63
C ALA A 203 -9.91 -16.32 -13.53
N ARG A 204 -9.52 -17.38 -12.82
CA ARG A 204 -10.36 -17.97 -11.79
C ARG A 204 -9.56 -18.71 -10.71
N LEU A 205 -10.10 -18.76 -9.49
CA LEU A 205 -9.62 -19.66 -8.44
C LEU A 205 -9.97 -21.12 -8.82
N THR A 206 -9.07 -22.03 -8.55
CA THR A 206 -9.34 -23.48 -8.67
C THR A 206 -9.68 -24.04 -7.30
N GLU A 207 -10.89 -24.57 -7.17
CA GLU A 207 -11.38 -25.30 -5.98
C GLU A 207 -11.49 -26.78 -6.30
N ARG A 208 -11.11 -27.62 -5.33
CA ARG A 208 -11.30 -29.06 -5.39
C ARG A 208 -11.69 -29.60 -4.01
N ALA A 209 -12.80 -30.28 -3.93
CA ALA A 209 -13.33 -30.88 -2.69
C ALA A 209 -13.45 -29.90 -1.51
N GLY A 210 -13.97 -28.69 -1.76
CA GLY A 210 -14.16 -27.68 -0.73
C GLY A 210 -12.87 -26.96 -0.30
N ARG A 211 -11.80 -27.04 -1.11
CA ARG A 211 -10.49 -26.44 -0.81
C ARG A 211 -9.96 -25.65 -2.01
N ALA A 212 -9.40 -24.48 -1.76
CA ALA A 212 -8.60 -23.77 -2.75
C ALA A 212 -7.28 -24.54 -3.00
N VAL A 213 -6.98 -24.84 -4.26
CA VAL A 213 -5.81 -25.63 -4.66
C VAL A 213 -4.93 -24.93 -5.70
N GLY A 214 -5.25 -23.70 -6.06
CA GLY A 214 -4.52 -22.93 -7.06
C GLY A 214 -5.40 -22.00 -7.88
N ALA A 215 -4.98 -21.66 -9.09
CA ALA A 215 -5.73 -20.83 -10.02
C ALA A 215 -5.45 -21.19 -11.48
N GLU A 216 -6.38 -20.77 -12.33
CA GLU A 216 -6.22 -20.73 -13.79
C GLU A 216 -6.00 -19.27 -14.21
N LEU A 217 -4.99 -19.05 -15.04
CA LEU A 217 -4.63 -17.74 -15.56
C LEU A 217 -5.31 -17.49 -16.91
N ALA A 218 -5.37 -16.23 -17.33
CA ALA A 218 -6.05 -15.82 -18.56
C ALA A 218 -5.39 -16.38 -19.85
N ASP A 219 -4.13 -16.79 -19.76
CA ASP A 219 -3.39 -17.47 -20.85
C ASP A 219 -3.61 -18.99 -20.88
N GLY A 220 -4.48 -19.52 -20.02
CA GLY A 220 -4.75 -20.95 -19.88
C GLY A 220 -3.77 -21.71 -18.98
N THR A 221 -2.73 -21.07 -18.46
CA THR A 221 -1.79 -21.66 -17.50
C THR A 221 -2.52 -22.01 -16.22
N ARG A 222 -2.25 -23.20 -15.68
CA ARG A 222 -2.74 -23.62 -14.35
C ARG A 222 -1.58 -23.66 -13.37
N VAL A 223 -1.80 -23.09 -12.19
CA VAL A 223 -0.85 -23.11 -11.10
C VAL A 223 -1.51 -23.74 -9.89
N SER A 224 -0.96 -24.87 -9.42
CA SER A 224 -1.38 -25.55 -8.19
C SER A 224 -0.53 -25.10 -7.02
N ALA A 225 -1.14 -24.93 -5.83
CA ALA A 225 -0.43 -24.55 -4.63
C ALA A 225 -1.05 -25.17 -3.36
N GLY A 226 -0.20 -25.34 -2.33
CA GLY A 226 -0.65 -25.75 -1.01
C GLY A 226 -1.57 -24.71 -0.36
N THR A 227 -1.26 -23.44 -0.55
CA THR A 227 -2.05 -22.28 -0.09
C THR A 227 -2.13 -21.22 -1.19
N THR A 228 -3.32 -20.65 -1.37
CA THR A 228 -3.55 -19.53 -2.30
C THR A 228 -3.84 -18.26 -1.53
N VAL A 229 -3.11 -17.16 -1.82
CA VAL A 229 -3.31 -15.85 -1.20
C VAL A 229 -4.08 -14.95 -2.15
N LEU A 230 -5.25 -14.47 -1.74
CA LEU A 230 -6.08 -13.52 -2.49
C LEU A 230 -5.65 -12.08 -2.19
N ALA A 231 -4.84 -11.49 -3.07
CA ALA A 231 -4.29 -10.12 -2.94
C ALA A 231 -4.65 -9.23 -4.16
N CYS A 232 -5.82 -9.50 -4.80
CA CYS A 232 -6.26 -8.82 -6.02
C CYS A 232 -6.80 -7.39 -5.80
N GLY A 233 -6.58 -6.79 -4.62
CA GLY A 233 -7.05 -5.45 -4.30
C GLY A 233 -8.57 -5.33 -4.46
N SER A 234 -9.06 -4.29 -5.13
CA SER A 234 -10.50 -4.09 -5.36
C SER A 234 -11.17 -5.22 -6.14
N ARG A 235 -10.42 -6.00 -6.93
CA ARG A 235 -10.94 -7.14 -7.69
C ARG A 235 -11.10 -8.41 -6.85
N SER A 236 -10.69 -8.42 -5.58
CA SER A 236 -10.78 -9.61 -4.72
C SER A 236 -12.21 -10.14 -4.55
N SER A 237 -13.23 -9.26 -4.56
CA SER A 237 -14.64 -9.66 -4.45
C SER A 237 -15.23 -10.26 -5.72
N THR A 238 -14.61 -10.02 -6.88
CA THR A 238 -15.15 -10.40 -8.20
C THR A 238 -14.36 -11.53 -8.87
N LEU A 239 -13.36 -12.09 -8.20
CA LEU A 239 -12.59 -13.19 -8.76
C LEU A 239 -13.49 -14.42 -8.99
N GLU A 240 -13.47 -14.92 -10.22
CA GLU A 240 -14.23 -16.14 -10.56
C GLU A 240 -13.70 -17.35 -9.80
N GLY A 241 -14.57 -18.34 -9.58
CA GLY A 241 -14.25 -19.56 -8.84
C GLY A 241 -14.28 -19.40 -7.31
N LEU A 242 -14.41 -18.17 -6.77
CA LEU A 242 -14.69 -17.97 -5.35
C LEU A 242 -16.16 -18.28 -5.04
N PRO A 243 -16.44 -19.22 -4.11
CA PRO A 243 -17.81 -19.43 -3.65
C PRO A 243 -18.34 -18.18 -2.93
N PRO A 244 -19.68 -17.94 -2.95
CA PRO A 244 -20.26 -16.71 -2.39
C PRO A 244 -19.83 -16.40 -0.96
N HIS A 245 -19.74 -17.38 -0.08
CA HIS A 245 -19.34 -17.22 1.32
C HIS A 245 -17.85 -16.86 1.51
N ALA A 246 -17.01 -17.08 0.49
CA ALA A 246 -15.59 -16.76 0.55
C ALA A 246 -15.23 -15.44 -0.16
N ARG A 247 -16.21 -14.74 -0.71
CA ARG A 247 -16.01 -13.44 -1.35
C ARG A 247 -15.84 -12.35 -0.29
N PRO A 248 -14.67 -11.68 -0.23
CA PRO A 248 -14.49 -10.58 0.70
C PRO A 248 -15.38 -9.38 0.31
N PRO A 249 -15.99 -8.67 1.28
CA PRO A 249 -16.84 -7.52 1.01
C PRO A 249 -16.00 -6.28 0.65
N VAL A 250 -15.31 -6.34 -0.47
CA VAL A 250 -14.44 -5.28 -0.97
C VAL A 250 -15.10 -4.59 -2.16
N ARG A 251 -15.10 -3.26 -2.17
CA ARG A 251 -15.59 -2.43 -3.27
C ARG A 251 -14.51 -1.49 -3.78
N PRO A 252 -14.55 -1.12 -5.07
CA PRO A 252 -13.65 -0.11 -5.63
C PRO A 252 -14.06 1.30 -5.19
N VAL A 253 -13.12 2.07 -4.62
CA VAL A 253 -13.27 3.49 -4.32
C VAL A 253 -12.26 4.26 -5.16
N LYS A 254 -12.74 5.02 -6.14
CA LYS A 254 -11.90 5.77 -7.06
C LYS A 254 -11.26 6.97 -6.36
N GLY A 255 -9.99 7.24 -6.69
CA GLY A 255 -9.29 8.46 -6.33
C GLY A 255 -8.49 8.99 -7.49
N GLN A 256 -8.67 10.26 -7.80
CA GLN A 256 -7.86 10.99 -8.79
C GLN A 256 -6.72 11.72 -8.09
N VAL A 257 -5.57 11.78 -8.74
CA VAL A 257 -4.33 12.37 -8.23
C VAL A 257 -3.64 13.16 -9.34
N LEU A 258 -3.02 14.27 -8.98
CA LEU A 258 -2.23 15.10 -9.88
C LEU A 258 -0.75 15.03 -9.48
N ARG A 259 0.15 15.14 -10.46
CA ARG A 259 1.58 15.22 -10.24
C ARG A 259 2.12 16.46 -10.95
N LEU A 260 2.76 17.31 -10.17
CA LEU A 260 3.41 18.52 -10.65
C LEU A 260 4.93 18.35 -10.59
N ARG A 261 5.64 19.16 -11.37
CA ARG A 261 7.10 19.27 -11.33
C ARG A 261 7.52 20.58 -10.68
N VAL A 262 8.30 20.49 -9.60
CA VAL A 262 8.95 21.64 -8.98
C VAL A 262 10.26 21.92 -9.74
N PRO A 263 10.38 23.06 -10.42
CA PRO A 263 11.65 23.48 -11.02
C PRO A 263 12.75 23.64 -9.96
N PRO A 264 14.03 23.38 -10.29
CA PRO A 264 15.14 23.51 -9.33
C PRO A 264 15.21 24.87 -8.64
N ALA A 265 14.83 25.96 -9.34
CA ALA A 265 14.83 27.32 -8.81
C ALA A 265 13.84 27.52 -7.64
N PHE A 266 12.83 26.67 -7.52
CA PHE A 266 11.82 26.72 -6.44
C PHE A 266 12.00 25.61 -5.40
N ALA A 267 13.05 24.81 -5.49
CA ALA A 267 13.31 23.73 -4.54
C ALA A 267 14.00 24.25 -3.25
N PRO A 268 13.60 23.77 -2.06
CA PRO A 268 12.43 22.92 -1.82
C PRO A 268 11.14 23.75 -1.80
N PHE A 269 10.15 23.36 -2.61
CA PHE A 269 8.84 24.03 -2.68
C PHE A 269 8.02 23.80 -1.39
N LEU A 270 7.97 22.55 -0.94
CA LEU A 270 7.51 22.13 0.38
C LEU A 270 8.54 21.18 0.98
N SER A 271 8.71 21.23 2.30
CA SER A 271 9.67 20.38 3.01
C SER A 271 9.05 19.11 3.60
N ARG A 272 7.74 19.13 3.84
CA ARG A 272 6.96 18.05 4.45
C ARG A 272 5.62 17.86 3.76
N THR A 273 4.92 16.79 4.10
CA THR A 273 3.52 16.60 3.68
C THR A 273 2.65 17.67 4.30
N VAL A 274 1.81 18.33 3.48
CA VAL A 274 0.80 19.28 3.92
C VAL A 274 -0.59 18.68 3.65
N ARG A 275 -1.47 18.76 4.63
CA ARG A 275 -2.87 18.31 4.54
C ARG A 275 -3.83 19.40 4.99
N ALA A 276 -5.05 19.40 4.45
CA ALA A 276 -6.16 20.20 4.93
C ALA A 276 -7.49 19.59 4.55
N VAL A 277 -8.54 20.05 5.20
CA VAL A 277 -9.90 19.96 4.67
C VAL A 277 -10.21 21.31 4.06
N VAL A 278 -10.59 21.36 2.79
CA VAL A 278 -10.96 22.57 2.06
C VAL A 278 -12.35 22.36 1.50
N ARG A 279 -13.34 23.18 1.91
CA ARG A 279 -14.72 23.03 1.44
C ARG A 279 -15.30 21.63 1.63
N ALA A 280 -15.02 21.02 2.79
CA ALA A 280 -15.39 19.65 3.13
C ALA A 280 -14.69 18.55 2.29
N SER A 281 -13.71 18.88 1.45
CA SER A 281 -12.86 17.92 0.70
C SER A 281 -11.49 17.81 1.34
N GLU A 282 -11.03 16.58 1.59
CA GLU A 282 -9.65 16.35 2.03
C GLU A 282 -8.68 16.55 0.86
N VAL A 283 -7.68 17.37 1.09
CA VAL A 283 -6.59 17.59 0.13
C VAL A 283 -5.23 17.44 0.81
N TYR A 284 -4.27 16.89 0.09
CA TYR A 284 -2.90 16.76 0.54
C TYR A 284 -1.90 17.06 -0.58
N LEU A 285 -0.73 17.58 -0.18
CA LEU A 285 0.40 17.88 -1.02
C LEU A 285 1.61 17.13 -0.48
N VAL A 286 2.19 16.24 -1.30
CA VAL A 286 3.29 15.35 -0.90
C VAL A 286 4.51 15.63 -1.76
N PRO A 287 5.52 16.36 -1.25
CA PRO A 287 6.74 16.68 -2.00
C PRO A 287 7.70 15.51 -2.04
N ARG A 288 8.30 15.24 -3.19
CA ARG A 288 9.32 14.21 -3.42
C ARG A 288 10.72 14.81 -3.54
N GLU A 289 11.75 14.03 -3.26
CA GLU A 289 13.14 14.45 -3.42
C GLU A 289 13.53 14.72 -4.87
N ASN A 290 12.90 14.00 -5.80
CA ASN A 290 13.12 14.17 -7.23
C ASN A 290 12.46 15.42 -7.83
N GLY A 291 11.87 16.29 -7.01
CA GLY A 291 11.15 17.49 -7.43
C GLY A 291 9.72 17.23 -7.93
N GLU A 292 9.16 16.06 -7.70
CA GLU A 292 7.73 15.82 -7.92
C GLU A 292 6.92 16.34 -6.72
N LEU A 293 5.75 16.94 -6.98
CA LEU A 293 4.75 17.29 -5.98
C LEU A 293 3.46 16.54 -6.33
N VAL A 294 3.01 15.66 -5.43
CA VAL A 294 1.77 14.89 -5.60
C VAL A 294 0.63 15.61 -4.88
N ILE A 295 -0.48 15.84 -5.59
CA ILE A 295 -1.72 16.41 -5.06
C ILE A 295 -2.80 15.35 -5.11
N GLY A 296 -3.48 15.12 -4.03
CA GLY A 296 -4.60 14.17 -3.95
C GLY A 296 -5.57 14.50 -2.82
N ALA A 297 -6.62 13.76 -2.75
CA ALA A 297 -7.20 12.93 -3.79
C ALA A 297 -8.71 13.00 -3.72
N THR A 298 -9.36 12.84 -4.85
CA THR A 298 -10.82 12.63 -4.85
C THR A 298 -11.18 11.30 -4.17
N SER A 299 -12.44 11.19 -3.75
CA SER A 299 -13.02 9.94 -3.24
C SER A 299 -14.39 9.75 -3.87
N GLU A 300 -14.51 8.75 -4.75
CA GLU A 300 -15.68 8.62 -5.64
C GLU A 300 -16.14 7.15 -5.68
N GLU A 301 -17.43 6.94 -5.50
CA GLU A 301 -18.11 5.65 -5.70
C GLU A 301 -18.57 5.54 -7.16
N ARG A 302 -17.66 5.19 -8.08
CA ARG A 302 -17.86 5.11 -9.54
C ARG A 302 -17.67 3.69 -10.09
N GLY A 303 -17.78 2.67 -9.25
CA GLY A 303 -17.50 1.29 -9.65
C GLY A 303 -16.10 1.15 -10.22
N TRP A 304 -15.97 0.55 -11.40
CA TRP A 304 -14.68 0.25 -12.03
C TRP A 304 -14.14 1.38 -12.93
N ASP A 305 -14.82 2.53 -12.99
CA ASP A 305 -14.37 3.66 -13.79
C ASP A 305 -13.12 4.30 -13.21
N THR A 306 -12.05 4.36 -14.01
CA THR A 306 -10.77 5.02 -13.70
C THR A 306 -10.52 6.24 -14.59
N THR A 307 -11.53 6.73 -15.29
CA THR A 307 -11.40 7.92 -16.13
C THR A 307 -11.10 9.16 -15.28
N VAL A 308 -10.02 9.88 -15.61
CA VAL A 308 -9.76 11.20 -15.00
C VAL A 308 -10.74 12.21 -15.59
N THR A 309 -11.41 12.96 -14.73
CA THR A 309 -12.42 13.94 -15.16
C THR A 309 -11.92 15.38 -14.99
N ALA A 310 -12.38 16.27 -15.86
CA ALA A 310 -12.08 17.70 -15.73
C ALA A 310 -12.54 18.28 -14.39
N GLY A 311 -13.66 17.78 -13.84
CA GLY A 311 -14.18 18.17 -12.52
C GLY A 311 -13.21 17.78 -11.40
N GLY A 312 -12.71 16.54 -11.37
CA GLY A 312 -11.76 16.08 -10.37
C GLY A 312 -10.41 16.82 -10.43
N VAL A 313 -9.91 17.08 -11.65
CA VAL A 313 -8.69 17.90 -11.83
C VAL A 313 -8.90 19.33 -11.31
N TYR A 314 -10.02 19.94 -11.65
CA TYR A 314 -10.36 21.30 -11.19
C TYR A 314 -10.50 21.37 -9.67
N GLU A 315 -11.22 20.43 -9.06
CA GLU A 315 -11.39 20.35 -7.60
C GLU A 315 -10.03 20.29 -6.87
N LEU A 316 -9.17 19.35 -7.28
CA LEU A 316 -7.86 19.18 -6.69
C LEU A 316 -6.96 20.40 -6.86
N LEU A 317 -6.94 21.03 -8.05
CA LEU A 317 -6.14 22.25 -8.28
C LEU A 317 -6.67 23.44 -7.50
N ARG A 318 -8.00 23.63 -7.45
CA ARG A 318 -8.65 24.70 -6.69
C ARG A 318 -8.29 24.61 -5.20
N ASP A 319 -8.49 23.41 -4.60
CA ASP A 319 -8.31 23.23 -3.17
C ASP A 319 -6.83 23.27 -2.77
N ALA A 320 -5.96 22.72 -3.60
CA ALA A 320 -4.52 22.82 -3.41
C ALA A 320 -4.01 24.27 -3.56
N HIS A 321 -4.58 25.06 -4.48
CA HIS A 321 -4.27 26.49 -4.64
C HIS A 321 -4.65 27.32 -3.41
N GLU A 322 -5.77 27.03 -2.77
CA GLU A 322 -6.17 27.69 -1.54
C GLU A 322 -5.15 27.46 -0.41
N LEU A 323 -4.48 26.30 -0.39
CA LEU A 323 -3.43 25.97 0.57
C LEU A 323 -2.08 26.58 0.22
N VAL A 324 -1.69 26.50 -1.05
CA VAL A 324 -0.36 26.86 -1.57
C VAL A 324 -0.54 27.54 -2.91
N PRO A 325 -0.80 28.86 -2.92
CA PRO A 325 -1.14 29.60 -4.15
C PRO A 325 -0.12 29.46 -5.28
N GLY A 326 1.17 29.38 -4.96
CA GLY A 326 2.24 29.27 -5.93
C GLY A 326 2.28 27.95 -6.72
N LEU A 327 1.48 26.93 -6.34
CA LEU A 327 1.52 25.64 -7.04
C LEU A 327 0.97 25.69 -8.47
N THR A 328 0.11 26.68 -8.78
CA THR A 328 -0.45 26.85 -10.14
C THR A 328 0.58 27.28 -11.18
N GLU A 329 1.74 27.76 -10.74
CA GLU A 329 2.88 28.07 -11.60
C GLU A 329 3.75 26.84 -11.91
N LEU A 330 3.46 25.68 -11.28
CA LEU A 330 4.22 24.46 -11.50
C LEU A 330 3.66 23.67 -12.69
N PRO A 331 4.51 23.12 -13.57
CA PRO A 331 4.07 22.26 -14.66
C PRO A 331 3.28 21.04 -14.15
N LEU A 332 2.07 20.82 -14.69
CA LEU A 332 1.31 19.60 -14.52
C LEU A 332 1.90 18.51 -15.43
N VAL A 333 2.43 17.44 -14.86
CA VAL A 333 3.13 16.39 -15.61
C VAL A 333 2.32 15.11 -15.77
N GLU A 334 1.40 14.85 -14.85
CA GLU A 334 0.57 13.64 -14.91
C GLU A 334 -0.76 13.86 -14.17
N THR A 335 -1.83 13.28 -14.72
CA THR A 335 -3.10 13.06 -14.04
C THR A 335 -3.43 11.58 -14.07
N CYS A 336 -3.79 11.01 -12.95
CA CYS A 336 -4.10 9.57 -12.88
C CYS A 336 -5.22 9.29 -11.88
N ALA A 337 -5.86 8.12 -12.05
CA ALA A 337 -6.87 7.62 -11.15
C ALA A 337 -6.65 6.15 -10.83
N GLY A 338 -7.02 5.74 -9.62
CA GLY A 338 -6.92 4.36 -9.17
C GLY A 338 -8.07 3.97 -8.27
N LEU A 339 -8.19 2.67 -8.03
CA LEU A 339 -9.27 2.09 -7.24
C LEU A 339 -8.74 1.56 -5.91
N ARG A 340 -9.09 2.22 -4.81
CA ARG A 340 -8.79 1.72 -3.47
C ARG A 340 -9.69 0.53 -3.15
N PRO A 341 -9.17 -0.55 -2.56
CA PRO A 341 -9.99 -1.69 -2.10
C PRO A 341 -10.67 -1.34 -0.76
N GLY A 342 -11.86 -0.75 -0.80
CA GLY A 342 -12.61 -0.37 0.38
C GLY A 342 -13.38 -1.55 1.00
N THR A 343 -13.32 -1.71 2.32
CA THR A 343 -14.19 -2.56 3.13
C THR A 343 -15.26 -1.73 3.82
N PRO A 344 -16.34 -2.30 4.34
CA PRO A 344 -17.35 -1.53 5.06
C PRO A 344 -16.83 -0.77 6.28
N ASP A 345 -15.87 -1.34 7.00
CA ASP A 345 -15.24 -0.80 8.21
C ASP A 345 -13.86 -0.14 7.95
N ASN A 346 -13.48 0.08 6.67
CA ASN A 346 -12.20 0.62 6.22
C ASN A 346 -10.94 -0.16 6.68
N ALA A 347 -11.11 -1.28 7.37
CA ALA A 347 -10.01 -2.10 7.89
C ALA A 347 -9.66 -3.26 6.95
N PRO A 348 -8.39 -3.69 6.87
CA PRO A 348 -7.99 -4.77 5.98
C PRO A 348 -8.57 -6.12 6.41
N LEU A 349 -8.65 -7.05 5.46
CA LEU A 349 -9.00 -8.45 5.66
C LEU A 349 -7.74 -9.28 5.48
N LEU A 350 -7.29 -9.93 6.57
CA LEU A 350 -6.02 -10.64 6.62
C LEU A 350 -6.20 -12.10 7.09
N GLY A 351 -5.29 -12.97 6.64
CA GLY A 351 -5.13 -14.33 7.14
C GLY A 351 -6.09 -15.35 6.55
N PRO A 352 -6.33 -16.48 7.26
CA PRO A 352 -7.17 -17.56 6.76
C PRO A 352 -8.55 -17.09 6.32
N GLY A 353 -8.95 -17.46 5.11
CA GLY A 353 -10.28 -17.18 4.57
C GLY A 353 -11.29 -18.27 4.92
N PRO A 354 -12.58 -18.05 4.55
CA PRO A 354 -13.65 -19.04 4.82
C PRO A 354 -13.50 -20.35 4.02
N LEU A 355 -12.70 -20.35 2.95
CA LEU A 355 -12.41 -21.53 2.14
C LEU A 355 -11.06 -22.11 2.58
N PRO A 356 -10.98 -23.40 3.01
CA PRO A 356 -9.73 -24.06 3.31
C PRO A 356 -8.70 -23.90 2.18
N GLY A 357 -7.44 -23.66 2.50
CA GLY A 357 -6.37 -23.40 1.52
C GLY A 357 -6.36 -21.98 0.94
N LEU A 358 -7.31 -21.11 1.33
CA LEU A 358 -7.34 -19.71 0.95
C LEU A 358 -6.86 -18.84 2.12
N GLN A 359 -5.94 -17.93 1.84
CA GLN A 359 -5.60 -16.79 2.69
C GLN A 359 -6.06 -15.50 2.00
N VAL A 360 -6.44 -14.51 2.76
CA VAL A 360 -6.91 -13.22 2.25
C VAL A 360 -5.93 -12.11 2.66
N ALA A 361 -5.63 -11.20 1.75
CA ALA A 361 -4.76 -10.04 1.96
C ALA A 361 -5.28 -8.86 1.12
N THR A 362 -6.41 -8.28 1.53
CA THR A 362 -7.09 -7.22 0.76
C THR A 362 -7.82 -6.22 1.66
N GLY A 363 -8.51 -5.25 1.08
CA GLY A 363 -9.35 -4.32 1.83
C GLY A 363 -8.60 -3.19 2.55
N HIS A 364 -7.36 -2.93 2.22
CA HIS A 364 -6.50 -1.92 2.90
C HIS A 364 -6.94 -0.47 2.69
N HIS A 365 -7.92 -0.21 1.84
CA HIS A 365 -8.48 1.10 1.52
C HIS A 365 -7.39 2.17 1.28
N ARG A 366 -7.36 3.26 2.08
CA ARG A 366 -6.35 4.33 1.98
C ARG A 366 -5.00 3.96 2.62
N ASN A 367 -4.98 2.96 3.51
CA ASN A 367 -3.82 2.64 4.34
C ASN A 367 -2.86 1.61 3.72
N GLY A 368 -3.09 1.14 2.48
CA GLY A 368 -2.33 0.03 1.89
C GLY A 368 -0.81 0.25 1.86
N VAL A 369 -0.35 1.47 1.58
CA VAL A 369 1.09 1.79 1.60
C VAL A 369 1.61 1.75 3.03
N LEU A 370 0.95 2.44 3.96
CA LEU A 370 1.30 2.45 5.37
C LEU A 370 1.38 1.03 5.95
N LEU A 371 0.39 0.19 5.64
CA LEU A 371 0.24 -1.16 6.20
C LEU A 371 1.12 -2.23 5.53
N THR A 372 1.92 -1.88 4.52
CA THR A 372 2.77 -2.86 3.81
C THR A 372 3.66 -3.68 4.75
N PRO A 373 4.44 -3.10 5.69
CA PRO A 373 5.28 -3.89 6.60
C PRO A 373 4.49 -4.84 7.49
N ALA A 374 3.47 -4.33 8.18
CA ALA A 374 2.67 -5.11 9.11
C ALA A 374 1.90 -6.24 8.39
N THR A 375 1.36 -5.97 7.20
CA THR A 375 0.68 -7.00 6.41
C THR A 375 1.64 -8.12 6.00
N GLY A 376 2.83 -7.78 5.52
CA GLY A 376 3.84 -8.77 5.15
C GLY A 376 4.23 -9.67 6.33
N GLU A 377 4.42 -9.08 7.52
CA GLU A 377 4.71 -9.82 8.75
C GLU A 377 3.55 -10.75 9.16
N ALA A 378 2.31 -10.22 9.18
CA ALA A 378 1.12 -10.96 9.55
C ALA A 378 0.86 -12.16 8.64
N LEU A 379 0.92 -11.93 7.32
CA LEU A 379 0.66 -12.98 6.33
C LEU A 379 1.76 -14.05 6.33
N ALA A 380 3.04 -13.65 6.42
CA ALA A 380 4.13 -14.61 6.50
C ALA A 380 4.05 -15.48 7.77
N HIS A 381 3.64 -14.89 8.92
CA HIS A 381 3.34 -15.66 10.12
C HIS A 381 2.20 -16.64 9.86
N SER A 382 1.09 -16.17 9.31
CA SER A 382 -0.09 -16.99 9.03
C SER A 382 0.18 -18.12 8.03
N LEU A 383 0.99 -17.87 7.01
CA LEU A 383 1.40 -18.91 6.03
C LEU A 383 2.25 -20.03 6.67
N SER A 384 3.04 -19.69 7.69
CA SER A 384 3.90 -20.67 8.38
C SER A 384 3.20 -21.43 9.51
N THR A 385 2.24 -20.80 10.19
CA THR A 385 1.61 -21.34 11.42
C THR A 385 0.14 -21.71 11.26
N GLY A 386 -0.51 -21.24 10.19
CA GLY A 386 -1.94 -21.42 9.95
C GLY A 386 -2.84 -20.38 10.66
N VAL A 387 -2.27 -19.49 11.50
CA VAL A 387 -3.03 -18.50 12.27
C VAL A 387 -2.39 -17.11 12.16
N LEU A 388 -3.20 -16.06 12.31
CA LEU A 388 -2.68 -14.70 12.43
C LEU A 388 -1.98 -14.50 13.79
N PRO A 389 -0.97 -13.62 13.89
CA PRO A 389 -0.47 -13.19 15.17
C PRO A 389 -1.54 -12.39 15.93
N ASP A 390 -1.52 -12.42 17.27
CA ASP A 390 -2.55 -11.83 18.15
C ASP A 390 -2.86 -10.36 17.81
N TRP A 391 -1.83 -9.57 17.51
CA TRP A 391 -2.01 -8.16 17.15
C TRP A 391 -2.74 -7.93 15.82
N ALA A 392 -2.81 -8.93 14.94
CA ALA A 392 -3.52 -8.87 13.66
C ALA A 392 -4.89 -9.60 13.73
N ALA A 393 -5.21 -10.29 14.81
CA ALA A 393 -6.46 -11.03 14.99
C ALA A 393 -7.72 -10.17 14.77
N PRO A 394 -7.78 -8.88 15.20
CA PRO A 394 -8.93 -8.02 14.92
C PRO A 394 -9.19 -7.80 13.43
N PHE A 395 -8.22 -8.05 12.56
CA PHE A 395 -8.29 -7.87 11.10
C PHE A 395 -8.46 -9.19 10.35
N SER A 396 -8.80 -10.26 11.06
CA SER A 396 -9.07 -11.56 10.47
C SER A 396 -10.08 -11.45 9.32
N ALA A 397 -9.83 -12.18 8.23
CA ALA A 397 -10.78 -12.30 7.13
C ALA A 397 -12.09 -13.01 7.54
N LEU A 398 -12.09 -13.65 8.70
CA LEU A 398 -13.25 -14.32 9.29
C LEU A 398 -14.01 -13.47 10.31
N ARG A 399 -13.58 -12.19 10.55
CA ARG A 399 -14.27 -11.31 11.50
C ARG A 399 -15.69 -10.99 11.04
N ASN A 400 -16.59 -10.80 12.00
CA ASN A 400 -17.93 -10.28 11.70
C ASN A 400 -17.88 -8.76 11.55
N ILE A 401 -17.83 -8.29 10.30
CA ILE A 401 -17.71 -6.86 9.98
C ILE A 401 -18.94 -6.07 10.47
N GLU A 402 -20.16 -6.63 10.40
CA GLU A 402 -21.36 -5.95 10.88
C GLU A 402 -21.31 -5.71 12.39
N GLN A 403 -20.73 -6.66 13.14
CA GLN A 403 -20.52 -6.48 14.57
C GLN A 403 -19.45 -5.43 14.85
N ALA A 404 -18.34 -5.44 14.10
CA ALA A 404 -17.27 -4.47 14.25
C ALA A 404 -17.75 -3.02 14.00
N ILE A 405 -18.64 -2.81 13.03
CA ILE A 405 -19.25 -1.50 12.77
C ILE A 405 -20.11 -1.06 13.94
N ARG A 406 -21.01 -1.93 14.43
CA ARG A 406 -21.87 -1.61 15.59
C ARG A 406 -21.08 -1.26 16.85
N ASP A 407 -19.97 -1.96 17.10
CA ASP A 407 -19.13 -1.72 18.28
C ASP A 407 -18.39 -0.38 18.17
N SER A 408 -18.08 0.09 16.95
CA SER A 408 -17.45 1.40 16.71
C SER A 408 -18.42 2.58 16.87
N ASP A 409 -19.72 2.38 16.60
CA ASP A 409 -20.74 3.43 16.74
C ASP A 409 -21.18 3.65 18.20
N LEU A 410 -20.81 2.75 19.12
CA LEU A 410 -21.18 2.79 20.55
C LEU A 410 -20.06 3.33 21.45
N GLY A 411 -18.88 3.64 20.95
CA GLY A 411 -17.70 4.17 21.66
C GLY A 411 -17.47 5.65 21.37
#